data_7f928080dc97243d8fffffeaafe227f5
#
_entry.id   7f928080dc97243d8fffffeaafe227f5
#
_cell.length_a   1.000
_cell.length_b   1.000
_cell.length_c   1.000
_cell.angle_alpha   90.00
_cell.angle_beta   90.00
_cell.angle_gamma   90.00
#
_symmetry.space_group_name_H-M   'P 1'
#
loop_
_entity.id
_entity.type
_entity.pdbx_description
1 polymer ?
#
loop_
_entity_poly.entity_id
_entity_poly.type
_entity_poly.pdbx_seq_one_letter_code
_entity_poly.pdbx_strand_id
1 'polypeptide(L)'
;MANRKQDAGREARAKKGWWRSHRWLVLRRLTQSLVLLMFLSGPLLGFWILRGNYSASRLLDTVPLSDPLMVLQSLASGHLPATLALVGALIIALSYALAGKRLFCSWVCPVNPLTDLAAWLRRRFGITASATLPRNLRYLLLIMIVAGSALTGGLLWEWVNPVSLMGRGLIFGFGAGIWLLLALFLFDLLVVEHGWCGHLCPTGALYGALGSKGALVVDATERERCTRCMDCFHVCPEPQVLRAPLLDKHSPVQVTDRDCITCGRCIDVCAEDVFKITLRWKSGAKS
;
A
#
# COMPACT_ATOMS: atom_id res chain seq x y z
N MET A 1 13.56 -5.55 -24.78
CA MET A 1 12.65 -5.00 -23.74
C MET A 1 12.89 -5.61 -22.34
N ALA A 2 13.27 -6.88 -22.21
CA ALA A 2 13.54 -7.53 -20.92
C ALA A 2 14.66 -6.86 -20.10
N ASN A 3 15.76 -6.46 -20.77
CA ASN A 3 16.92 -5.83 -20.11
C ASN A 3 16.59 -4.48 -19.42
N ARG A 4 15.64 -3.72 -19.96
CA ARG A 4 15.26 -2.40 -19.41
C ARG A 4 14.51 -2.48 -18.08
N LYS A 5 13.72 -3.54 -17.85
CA LYS A 5 13.04 -3.74 -16.54
C LYS A 5 14.04 -4.06 -15.42
N GLN A 6 15.14 -4.77 -15.75
CA GLN A 6 16.18 -5.12 -14.79
C GLN A 6 17.02 -3.89 -14.36
N ASP A 7 17.18 -2.93 -15.26
CA ASP A 7 18.00 -1.74 -15.09
C ASP A 7 17.21 -0.50 -14.62
N ALA A 8 15.92 -0.66 -14.27
CA ALA A 8 15.09 0.47 -13.84
C ALA A 8 15.74 1.26 -12.69
N GLY A 9 15.87 2.58 -12.86
CA GLY A 9 16.51 3.51 -11.92
C GLY A 9 18.04 3.57 -12.01
N ARG A 10 18.68 2.89 -12.97
CA ARG A 10 20.14 2.97 -13.16
C ARG A 10 20.60 4.40 -13.48
N GLU A 11 19.90 5.07 -14.39
CA GLU A 11 20.19 6.47 -14.75
C GLU A 11 19.97 7.42 -13.56
N ALA A 12 18.92 7.20 -12.78
CA ALA A 12 18.66 7.99 -11.58
C ALA A 12 19.79 7.84 -10.55
N ARG A 13 20.30 6.60 -10.35
CA ARG A 13 21.44 6.35 -9.47
C ARG A 13 22.72 7.05 -9.96
N ALA A 14 22.98 7.01 -11.26
CA ALA A 14 24.15 7.68 -11.86
C ALA A 14 24.07 9.21 -11.73
N LYS A 15 22.87 9.80 -11.97
CA LYS A 15 22.66 11.26 -11.93
C LYS A 15 22.54 11.85 -10.52
N LYS A 16 21.80 11.17 -9.63
CA LYS A 16 21.40 11.70 -8.30
C LYS A 16 22.17 11.10 -7.14
N GLY A 17 22.96 10.05 -7.40
CA GLY A 17 23.59 9.24 -6.37
C GLY A 17 22.60 8.26 -5.68
N TRP A 18 23.17 7.34 -4.90
CA TRP A 18 22.41 6.27 -4.26
C TRP A 18 21.33 6.79 -3.30
N TRP A 19 21.67 7.76 -2.44
CA TRP A 19 20.75 8.26 -1.41
C TRP A 19 19.49 8.92 -1.99
N ARG A 20 19.64 9.81 -2.96
CA ARG A 20 18.50 10.51 -3.57
C ARG A 20 17.62 9.58 -4.43
N SER A 21 18.19 8.51 -4.97
CA SER A 21 17.48 7.51 -5.78
C SER A 21 16.80 6.40 -4.96
N HIS A 22 16.99 6.37 -3.62
CA HIS A 22 16.39 5.35 -2.73
C HIS A 22 15.73 5.95 -1.49
N ARG A 23 15.67 7.28 -1.38
CA ARG A 23 15.17 7.94 -0.15
C ARG A 23 13.76 7.52 0.24
N TRP A 24 12.84 7.41 -0.74
CA TRP A 24 11.46 7.00 -0.48
C TRP A 24 11.37 5.52 -0.13
N LEU A 25 12.21 4.69 -0.75
CA LEU A 25 12.34 3.28 -0.36
C LEU A 25 12.79 3.16 1.09
N VAL A 26 13.86 3.85 1.47
CA VAL A 26 14.40 3.83 2.84
C VAL A 26 13.38 4.33 3.84
N LEU A 27 12.75 5.48 3.58
CA LEU A 27 11.71 6.04 4.45
C LEU A 27 10.55 5.06 4.68
N ARG A 28 10.05 4.41 3.61
CA ARG A 28 8.98 3.41 3.75
C ARG A 28 9.41 2.21 4.60
N ARG A 29 10.63 1.71 4.41
CA ARG A 29 11.14 0.59 5.21
C ARG A 29 11.33 1.00 6.66
N LEU A 30 11.83 2.21 6.91
CA LEU A 30 11.96 2.74 8.27
C LEU A 30 10.60 2.87 8.96
N THR A 31 9.58 3.43 8.30
CA THR A 31 8.24 3.55 8.91
C THR A 31 7.61 2.18 9.17
N GLN A 32 7.69 1.24 8.24
CA GLN A 32 7.18 -0.12 8.41
C GLN A 32 7.89 -0.85 9.56
N SER A 33 9.23 -0.74 9.63
CA SER A 33 10.01 -1.32 10.74
C SER A 33 9.70 -0.63 12.07
N LEU A 34 9.54 0.70 12.08
CA LEU A 34 9.19 1.44 13.29
C LEU A 34 7.84 1.00 13.86
N VAL A 35 6.82 0.90 13.01
CA VAL A 35 5.48 0.42 13.44
C VAL A 35 5.57 -1.00 14.00
N LEU A 36 6.33 -1.90 13.35
CA LEU A 36 6.54 -3.25 13.86
C LEU A 36 7.27 -3.25 15.21
N LEU A 37 8.32 -2.44 15.36
CA LEU A 37 9.06 -2.29 16.61
C LEU A 37 8.18 -1.73 17.75
N MET A 38 7.23 -0.83 17.43
CA MET A 38 6.26 -0.36 18.41
C MET A 38 5.35 -1.48 18.92
N PHE A 39 4.96 -2.44 18.07
CA PHE A 39 4.26 -3.65 18.52
C PHE A 39 5.16 -4.61 19.31
N LEU A 40 6.42 -4.73 18.92
CA LEU A 40 7.39 -5.60 19.59
C LEU A 40 7.93 -5.02 20.90
N SER A 41 7.66 -3.75 21.22
CA SER A 41 8.14 -3.10 22.43
C SER A 41 7.69 -3.83 23.71
N GLY A 42 6.46 -4.36 23.74
CA GLY A 42 5.95 -5.14 24.87
C GLY A 42 6.74 -6.42 25.13
N PRO A 43 6.82 -7.36 24.15
CA PRO A 43 7.58 -8.60 24.32
C PRO A 43 9.08 -8.39 24.54
N LEU A 44 9.69 -7.32 23.96
CA LEU A 44 11.13 -7.10 24.03
C LEU A 44 11.58 -6.25 25.22
N LEU A 45 10.78 -5.22 25.57
CA LEU A 45 11.18 -4.17 26.53
C LEU A 45 10.30 -4.15 27.79
N GLY A 46 9.24 -4.96 27.84
CA GLY A 46 8.32 -5.02 28.98
C GLY A 46 7.31 -3.86 29.05
N PHE A 47 7.34 -2.88 28.13
CA PHE A 47 6.33 -1.83 28.04
C PHE A 47 5.74 -1.76 26.62
N TRP A 48 4.44 -1.49 26.54
CA TRP A 48 3.72 -1.48 25.29
C TRP A 48 3.54 -0.06 24.74
N ILE A 49 4.18 0.26 23.60
CA ILE A 49 3.88 1.47 22.85
C ILE A 49 2.60 1.26 22.02
N LEU A 50 2.54 0.13 21.28
CA LEU A 50 1.34 -0.34 20.59
C LEU A 50 0.96 -1.72 21.13
N ARG A 51 -0.17 -1.79 21.84
CA ARG A 51 -0.67 -3.04 22.41
C ARG A 51 -1.76 -3.63 21.53
N GLY A 52 -1.58 -4.86 21.08
CA GLY A 52 -2.53 -5.55 20.20
C GLY A 52 -1.89 -6.00 18.90
N ASN A 53 -2.61 -5.84 17.81
CA ASN A 53 -2.17 -6.22 16.46
C ASN A 53 -2.64 -5.19 15.41
N TYR A 54 -2.38 -5.44 14.12
CA TYR A 54 -2.77 -4.52 13.03
C TYR A 54 -4.28 -4.38 12.83
N SER A 55 -5.10 -5.32 13.31
CA SER A 55 -6.57 -5.24 13.22
C SER A 55 -7.19 -4.45 14.37
N ALA A 56 -6.62 -4.57 15.59
CA ALA A 56 -7.08 -3.86 16.76
C ALA A 56 -5.90 -3.62 17.71
N SER A 57 -5.62 -2.36 18.01
CA SER A 57 -4.53 -1.97 18.90
C SER A 57 -4.88 -0.72 19.73
N ARG A 58 -4.07 -0.46 20.74
CA ARG A 58 -4.11 0.75 21.55
C ARG A 58 -2.73 1.38 21.56
N LEU A 59 -2.67 2.67 21.27
CA LEU A 59 -1.46 3.46 21.40
C LEU A 59 -1.38 3.95 22.85
N LEU A 60 -0.30 3.56 23.55
CA LEU A 60 -0.05 3.89 24.96
C LEU A 60 -1.27 3.58 25.87
N ASP A 61 -1.99 2.50 25.58
CA ASP A 61 -3.22 2.05 26.24
C ASP A 61 -4.37 3.09 26.28
N THR A 62 -4.22 4.23 25.61
CA THR A 62 -5.19 5.36 25.62
C THR A 62 -5.95 5.50 24.31
N VAL A 63 -5.24 5.59 23.16
CA VAL A 63 -5.86 5.84 21.86
C VAL A 63 -6.18 4.51 21.17
N PRO A 64 -7.46 4.17 20.97
CA PRO A 64 -7.84 2.98 20.23
C PRO A 64 -7.53 3.17 18.74
N LEU A 65 -7.01 2.12 18.11
CA LEU A 65 -6.76 2.04 16.66
C LEU A 65 -7.32 0.70 16.17
N SER A 66 -8.32 0.75 15.30
CA SER A 66 -8.97 -0.45 14.77
C SER A 66 -9.06 -0.40 13.25
N ASP A 67 -8.97 -1.57 12.60
CA ASP A 67 -9.14 -1.66 11.15
C ASP A 67 -10.58 -1.32 10.77
N PRO A 68 -10.81 -0.29 9.92
CA PRO A 68 -12.16 0.05 9.45
C PRO A 68 -12.87 -1.10 8.74
N LEU A 69 -12.13 -1.99 8.04
CA LEU A 69 -12.73 -3.12 7.35
C LEU A 69 -13.27 -4.17 8.35
N MET A 70 -12.53 -4.42 9.44
CA MET A 70 -12.99 -5.32 10.50
C MET A 70 -14.26 -4.80 11.16
N VAL A 71 -14.30 -3.50 11.48
CA VAL A 71 -15.49 -2.87 12.07
C VAL A 71 -16.67 -2.88 11.08
N LEU A 72 -16.44 -2.63 9.81
CA LEU A 72 -17.47 -2.69 8.76
C LEU A 72 -18.08 -4.11 8.67
N GLN A 73 -17.27 -5.17 8.72
CA GLN A 73 -17.74 -6.54 8.74
C GLN A 73 -18.54 -6.87 10.01
N SER A 74 -18.09 -6.41 11.18
CA SER A 74 -18.82 -6.61 12.45
C SER A 74 -20.20 -5.97 12.41
N LEU A 75 -20.31 -4.75 11.89
CA LEU A 75 -21.59 -4.08 11.71
C LEU A 75 -22.47 -4.81 10.69
N ALA A 76 -21.89 -5.26 9.57
CA ALA A 76 -22.62 -6.02 8.55
C ALA A 76 -23.14 -7.37 9.07
N SER A 77 -22.39 -8.02 9.96
CA SER A 77 -22.80 -9.28 10.59
C SER A 77 -23.82 -9.11 11.73
N GLY A 78 -24.33 -7.89 11.96
CA GLY A 78 -25.32 -7.59 13.00
C GLY A 78 -24.75 -7.48 14.42
N HIS A 79 -23.42 -7.51 14.58
CA HIS A 79 -22.77 -7.37 15.87
C HIS A 79 -22.27 -5.93 16.06
N LEU A 80 -22.74 -5.26 17.10
CA LEU A 80 -22.25 -3.95 17.47
C LEU A 80 -20.87 -4.11 18.14
N PRO A 81 -19.78 -3.64 17.51
CA PRO A 81 -18.47 -3.67 18.13
C PRO A 81 -18.42 -2.73 19.34
N ALA A 82 -17.49 -2.97 20.26
CA ALA A 82 -17.25 -2.08 21.38
C ALA A 82 -17.04 -0.64 20.92
N THR A 83 -17.52 0.33 21.68
CA THR A 83 -17.41 1.76 21.36
C THR A 83 -15.96 2.19 21.06
N LEU A 84 -14.99 1.63 21.79
CA LEU A 84 -13.57 1.86 21.53
C LEU A 84 -13.14 1.38 20.13
N ALA A 85 -13.69 0.27 19.63
CA ALA A 85 -13.37 -0.21 18.29
C ALA A 85 -13.97 0.71 17.22
N LEU A 86 -15.20 1.23 17.43
CA LEU A 86 -15.82 2.21 16.54
C LEU A 86 -15.01 3.51 16.48
N VAL A 87 -14.64 4.05 17.65
CA VAL A 87 -13.81 5.26 17.75
C VAL A 87 -12.46 5.03 17.05
N GLY A 88 -11.80 3.89 17.31
CA GLY A 88 -10.52 3.54 16.68
C GLY A 88 -10.61 3.44 15.16
N ALA A 89 -11.66 2.81 14.64
CA ALA A 89 -11.90 2.72 13.19
C ALA A 89 -12.19 4.09 12.58
N LEU A 90 -12.93 4.94 13.27
CA LEU A 90 -13.20 6.32 12.83
C LEU A 90 -11.91 7.15 12.77
N ILE A 91 -11.06 7.07 13.80
CA ILE A 91 -9.75 7.75 13.83
C ILE A 91 -8.92 7.33 12.61
N ILE A 92 -8.79 6.03 12.36
CA ILE A 92 -8.03 5.49 11.23
C ILE A 92 -8.66 5.91 9.89
N ALA A 93 -9.97 5.77 9.74
CA ALA A 93 -10.67 6.14 8.51
C ALA A 93 -10.50 7.62 8.18
N LEU A 94 -10.70 8.52 9.17
CA LEU A 94 -10.52 9.96 9.00
C LEU A 94 -9.06 10.33 8.71
N SER A 95 -8.11 9.72 9.41
CA SER A 95 -6.67 9.97 9.20
C SER A 95 -6.28 9.67 7.76
N TYR A 96 -6.69 8.52 7.21
CA TYR A 96 -6.37 8.16 5.82
C TYR A 96 -7.24 8.89 4.79
N ALA A 97 -8.48 9.23 5.11
CA ALA A 97 -9.32 10.07 4.25
C ALA A 97 -8.70 11.46 4.06
N LEU A 98 -8.14 12.03 5.12
CA LEU A 98 -7.48 13.34 5.09
C LEU A 98 -6.07 13.26 4.48
N ALA A 99 -5.25 12.31 4.92
CA ALA A 99 -3.88 12.16 4.42
C ALA A 99 -3.84 11.79 2.94
N GLY A 100 -4.61 10.81 2.53
CA GLY A 100 -4.77 10.48 1.11
C GLY A 100 -4.72 8.99 0.80
N LYS A 101 -5.45 8.61 -0.19
CA LYS A 101 -5.44 7.38 -0.99
C LYS A 101 -5.07 6.12 -0.19
N ARG A 102 -4.18 5.31 -0.72
CA ARG A 102 -3.75 4.01 -0.15
C ARG A 102 -2.42 4.12 0.62
N LEU A 103 -2.23 5.19 1.41
CA LEU A 103 -0.99 5.41 2.18
C LEU A 103 -0.68 4.25 3.13
N PHE A 104 -1.70 3.68 3.80
CA PHE A 104 -1.53 2.50 4.64
C PHE A 104 -0.76 1.39 3.92
N CYS A 105 -1.12 1.10 2.66
CA CYS A 105 -0.54 0.01 1.88
C CYS A 105 0.96 0.16 1.64
N SER A 106 1.47 1.38 1.53
CA SER A 106 2.89 1.63 1.23
C SER A 106 3.73 1.94 2.47
N TRP A 107 3.13 2.49 3.54
CA TRP A 107 3.89 3.03 4.67
C TRP A 107 3.73 2.24 5.97
N VAL A 108 2.63 1.50 6.13
CA VAL A 108 2.31 0.81 7.38
C VAL A 108 2.18 -0.70 7.19
N CYS A 109 1.59 -1.14 6.07
CA CYS A 109 1.26 -2.54 5.82
C CYS A 109 2.51 -3.45 5.84
N PRO A 110 2.55 -4.49 6.69
CA PRO A 110 3.68 -5.40 6.80
C PRO A 110 3.81 -6.37 5.61
N VAL A 111 2.74 -6.53 4.81
CA VAL A 111 2.75 -7.37 3.60
C VAL A 111 3.45 -6.67 2.43
N ASN A 112 3.53 -5.33 2.44
CA ASN A 112 4.17 -4.58 1.35
C ASN A 112 5.65 -4.96 1.12
N PRO A 113 6.51 -5.16 2.15
CA PRO A 113 7.86 -5.67 1.93
C PRO A 113 7.92 -7.01 1.21
N LEU A 114 6.98 -7.91 1.52
CA LEU A 114 6.91 -9.24 0.92
C LEU A 114 6.57 -9.16 -0.59
N THR A 115 5.56 -8.38 -0.94
CA THR A 115 5.16 -8.17 -2.35
C THR A 115 6.21 -7.38 -3.13
N ASP A 116 6.92 -6.46 -2.48
CA ASP A 116 8.05 -5.74 -3.09
C ASP A 116 9.24 -6.66 -3.36
N LEU A 117 9.52 -7.61 -2.45
CA LEU A 117 10.54 -8.62 -2.64
C LEU A 117 10.20 -9.52 -3.83
N ALA A 118 8.95 -9.98 -3.94
CA ALA A 118 8.48 -10.76 -5.08
C ALA A 118 8.68 -9.98 -6.40
N ALA A 119 8.27 -8.72 -6.47
CA ALA A 119 8.44 -7.88 -7.65
C ALA A 119 9.92 -7.62 -7.98
N TRP A 120 10.77 -7.45 -6.96
CA TRP A 120 12.22 -7.31 -7.16
C TRP A 120 12.84 -8.58 -7.73
N LEU A 121 12.48 -9.77 -7.20
CA LEU A 121 12.93 -11.07 -7.70
C LEU A 121 12.45 -11.31 -9.13
N ARG A 122 11.19 -10.97 -9.46
CA ARG A 122 10.69 -11.04 -10.85
C ARG A 122 11.59 -10.27 -11.80
N ARG A 123 11.91 -9.03 -11.46
CA ARG A 123 12.81 -8.20 -12.28
C ARG A 123 14.21 -8.81 -12.36
N ARG A 124 14.74 -9.32 -11.23
CA ARG A 124 16.09 -9.92 -11.16
C ARG A 124 16.21 -11.17 -12.00
N PHE A 125 15.17 -12.03 -12.00
CA PHE A 125 15.12 -13.26 -12.80
C PHE A 125 14.59 -13.05 -14.22
N GLY A 126 14.25 -11.82 -14.60
CA GLY A 126 13.73 -11.51 -15.94
C GLY A 126 12.34 -12.13 -16.23
N ILE A 127 11.54 -12.42 -15.21
CA ILE A 127 10.18 -12.93 -15.37
C ILE A 127 9.29 -11.82 -15.90
N THR A 128 9.01 -11.82 -17.21
CA THR A 128 8.19 -10.81 -17.88
C THR A 128 6.74 -11.24 -18.03
N ALA A 129 6.48 -12.54 -18.03
CA ALA A 129 5.13 -13.09 -18.12
C ALA A 129 4.32 -12.68 -16.88
N SER A 130 3.15 -12.10 -17.08
CA SER A 130 2.21 -11.74 -16.03
C SER A 130 0.79 -11.95 -16.54
N ALA A 131 0.00 -12.73 -15.81
CA ALA A 131 -1.42 -12.83 -16.09
C ALA A 131 -2.11 -11.48 -15.87
N THR A 132 -3.13 -11.20 -16.66
CA THR A 132 -3.91 -9.97 -16.53
C THR A 132 -5.14 -10.23 -15.66
N LEU A 133 -5.24 -9.57 -14.54
CA LEU A 133 -6.44 -9.59 -13.70
C LEU A 133 -7.17 -8.25 -13.79
N PRO A 134 -8.51 -8.26 -13.77
CA PRO A 134 -9.28 -7.02 -13.75
C PRO A 134 -9.09 -6.32 -12.38
N ARG A 135 -8.84 -5.01 -12.40
CA ARG A 135 -8.61 -4.23 -11.18
C ARG A 135 -9.84 -4.04 -10.32
N ASN A 136 -11.01 -4.13 -10.95
CA ASN A 136 -12.28 -4.08 -10.24
C ASN A 136 -12.50 -5.30 -9.34
N LEU A 137 -11.72 -6.37 -9.51
CA LEU A 137 -11.82 -7.59 -8.71
C LEU A 137 -11.68 -7.33 -7.21
N ARG A 138 -10.77 -6.43 -6.80
CA ARG A 138 -10.61 -6.05 -5.37
C ARG A 138 -11.84 -5.37 -4.76
N TYR A 139 -12.60 -4.59 -5.58
CA TYR A 139 -13.86 -3.97 -5.12
C TYR A 139 -14.97 -5.00 -5.04
N LEU A 140 -15.02 -5.93 -6.00
CA LEU A 140 -15.91 -7.08 -5.95
C LEU A 140 -15.64 -7.94 -4.71
N LEU A 141 -14.37 -8.25 -4.44
CA LEU A 141 -13.97 -8.99 -3.23
C LEU A 141 -14.35 -8.25 -1.95
N LEU A 142 -14.18 -6.93 -1.90
CA LEU A 142 -14.62 -6.11 -0.76
C LEU A 142 -16.12 -6.26 -0.53
N ILE A 143 -16.93 -6.14 -1.58
CA ILE A 143 -18.39 -6.30 -1.49
C ILE A 143 -18.75 -7.72 -1.07
N MET A 144 -18.14 -8.75 -1.67
CA MET A 144 -18.39 -10.15 -1.32
C MET A 144 -18.03 -10.47 0.13
N ILE A 145 -16.93 -9.92 0.66
CA ILE A 145 -16.52 -10.12 2.05
C ILE A 145 -17.52 -9.47 3.00
N VAL A 146 -17.97 -8.25 2.73
CA VAL A 146 -18.95 -7.56 3.57
C VAL A 146 -20.30 -8.26 3.51
N ALA A 147 -20.77 -8.62 2.31
CA ALA A 147 -22.02 -9.36 2.14
C ALA A 147 -21.96 -10.78 2.76
N GLY A 148 -20.84 -11.48 2.57
CA GLY A 148 -20.63 -12.78 3.19
C GLY A 148 -20.60 -12.71 4.72
N SER A 149 -19.99 -11.65 5.29
CA SER A 149 -20.04 -11.42 6.74
C SER A 149 -21.46 -11.19 7.25
N ALA A 150 -22.27 -10.45 6.49
CA ALA A 150 -23.70 -10.26 6.81
C ALA A 150 -24.51 -11.57 6.78
N LEU A 151 -24.20 -12.47 5.85
CA LEU A 151 -24.89 -13.75 5.70
C LEU A 151 -24.46 -14.80 6.74
N THR A 152 -23.16 -14.82 7.07
CA THR A 152 -22.58 -15.84 7.97
C THR A 152 -22.54 -15.42 9.43
N GLY A 153 -22.73 -14.13 9.73
CA GLY A 153 -22.57 -13.58 11.07
C GLY A 153 -21.12 -13.54 11.56
N GLY A 154 -20.12 -13.73 10.67
CA GLY A 154 -18.71 -13.84 11.04
C GLY A 154 -17.80 -12.84 10.33
N LEU A 155 -16.56 -12.70 10.81
CA LEU A 155 -15.54 -11.84 10.23
C LEU A 155 -14.73 -12.63 9.19
N LEU A 156 -15.27 -12.82 7.99
CA LEU A 156 -14.68 -13.67 6.95
C LEU A 156 -13.27 -13.24 6.54
N TRP A 157 -13.03 -11.94 6.45
CA TRP A 157 -11.73 -11.43 6.04
C TRP A 157 -10.62 -11.76 7.05
N GLU A 158 -10.92 -11.77 8.34
CA GLU A 158 -9.90 -11.96 9.36
C GLU A 158 -9.27 -13.37 9.31
N TRP A 159 -9.98 -14.36 8.77
CA TRP A 159 -9.47 -15.72 8.55
C TRP A 159 -8.34 -15.79 7.51
N VAL A 160 -8.40 -14.93 6.49
CA VAL A 160 -7.46 -14.92 5.35
C VAL A 160 -6.70 -13.60 5.23
N ASN A 161 -6.81 -12.72 6.20
CA ASN A 161 -6.18 -11.41 6.18
C ASN A 161 -4.65 -11.51 6.32
N PRO A 162 -3.86 -11.32 5.25
CA PRO A 162 -2.42 -11.48 5.33
C PRO A 162 -1.75 -10.38 6.17
N VAL A 163 -2.40 -9.22 6.35
CA VAL A 163 -1.90 -8.14 7.21
C VAL A 163 -1.92 -8.60 8.67
N SER A 164 -3.04 -9.16 9.13
CA SER A 164 -3.17 -9.75 10.46
C SER A 164 -2.24 -10.95 10.64
N LEU A 165 -2.21 -11.86 9.67
CA LEU A 165 -1.36 -13.06 9.74
C LEU A 165 0.13 -12.69 9.80
N MET A 166 0.58 -11.75 8.97
CA MET A 166 1.95 -11.28 8.96
C MET A 166 2.30 -10.56 10.26
N GLY A 167 1.44 -9.64 10.73
CA GLY A 167 1.65 -8.90 11.97
C GLY A 167 1.69 -9.82 13.18
N ARG A 168 0.73 -10.74 13.32
CA ARG A 168 0.67 -11.73 14.41
C ARG A 168 1.85 -12.69 14.35
N GLY A 169 2.20 -13.15 13.13
CA GLY A 169 3.35 -14.02 12.91
C GLY A 169 4.67 -13.40 13.35
N LEU A 170 4.88 -12.12 13.07
CA LEU A 170 6.08 -11.37 13.46
C LEU A 170 6.14 -11.10 14.97
N ILE A 171 4.99 -10.95 15.64
CA ILE A 171 4.92 -10.64 17.07
C ILE A 171 4.93 -11.93 17.93
N PHE A 172 4.15 -12.94 17.54
CA PHE A 172 3.87 -14.14 18.34
C PHE A 172 4.42 -15.45 17.73
N GLY A 173 5.05 -15.36 16.56
CA GLY A 173 5.51 -16.52 15.81
C GLY A 173 4.51 -16.97 14.73
N PHE A 174 5.07 -17.48 13.63
CA PHE A 174 4.29 -17.95 12.48
C PHE A 174 3.74 -19.34 12.75
N GLY A 175 2.40 -19.48 12.78
CA GLY A 175 1.72 -20.77 12.71
C GLY A 175 1.40 -21.18 11.27
N ALA A 176 0.26 -21.89 11.07
CA ALA A 176 -0.20 -22.29 9.73
C ALA A 176 -0.38 -21.12 8.74
N GLY A 177 -0.53 -19.88 9.22
CA GLY A 177 -0.61 -18.67 8.38
C GLY A 177 0.60 -18.42 7.48
N ILE A 178 1.77 -19.03 7.80
CA ILE A 178 2.96 -18.95 6.94
C ILE A 178 2.69 -19.48 5.52
N TRP A 179 1.88 -20.52 5.38
CA TRP A 179 1.55 -21.12 4.09
C TRP A 179 0.74 -20.17 3.22
N LEU A 180 -0.18 -19.41 3.80
CA LEU A 180 -0.93 -18.39 3.05
C LEU A 180 0.00 -17.26 2.60
N LEU A 181 0.91 -16.81 3.45
CA LEU A 181 1.90 -15.78 3.08
C LEU A 181 2.85 -16.28 1.99
N LEU A 182 3.27 -17.54 2.06
CA LEU A 182 4.07 -18.16 1.03
C LEU A 182 3.30 -18.29 -0.29
N ALA A 183 2.04 -18.71 -0.25
CA ALA A 183 1.18 -18.79 -1.43
C ALA A 183 0.99 -17.40 -2.08
N LEU A 184 0.78 -16.35 -1.27
CA LEU A 184 0.70 -14.97 -1.73
C LEU A 184 2.02 -14.52 -2.37
N PHE A 185 3.14 -14.81 -1.75
CA PHE A 185 4.47 -14.49 -2.28
C PHE A 185 4.72 -15.18 -3.63
N LEU A 186 4.43 -16.48 -3.73
CA LEU A 186 4.58 -17.25 -4.97
C LEU A 186 3.60 -16.76 -6.05
N PHE A 187 2.39 -16.40 -5.68
CA PHE A 187 1.42 -15.81 -6.60
C PHE A 187 1.94 -14.50 -7.20
N ASP A 188 2.46 -13.58 -6.37
CA ASP A 188 3.05 -12.32 -6.82
C ASP A 188 4.35 -12.55 -7.62
N LEU A 189 5.12 -13.58 -7.25
CA LEU A 189 6.38 -13.90 -7.92
C LEU A 189 6.17 -14.56 -9.28
N LEU A 190 5.25 -15.51 -9.40
CA LEU A 190 5.16 -16.39 -10.57
C LEU A 190 3.99 -16.06 -11.50
N VAL A 191 2.85 -15.60 -10.96
CA VAL A 191 1.60 -15.47 -11.70
C VAL A 191 1.32 -14.03 -12.12
N VAL A 192 1.20 -13.10 -11.16
CA VAL A 192 0.81 -11.71 -11.44
C VAL A 192 1.72 -10.74 -10.71
N GLU A 193 2.37 -9.83 -11.46
CA GLU A 193 3.18 -8.77 -10.84
C GLU A 193 2.30 -7.85 -9.99
N HIS A 194 2.59 -7.75 -8.67
CA HIS A 194 1.78 -7.03 -7.67
C HIS A 194 0.31 -7.50 -7.63
N GLY A 195 0.04 -8.78 -7.91
CA GLY A 195 -1.29 -9.34 -8.03
C GLY A 195 -2.14 -9.16 -6.77
N TRP A 196 -1.55 -9.42 -5.61
CA TRP A 196 -2.25 -9.25 -4.34
C TRP A 196 -2.64 -7.79 -4.09
N CYS A 197 -1.67 -6.90 -4.00
CA CYS A 197 -1.91 -5.49 -3.66
C CYS A 197 -2.69 -4.73 -4.74
N GLY A 198 -2.46 -5.07 -6.02
CA GLY A 198 -3.09 -4.40 -7.16
C GLY A 198 -4.49 -4.90 -7.51
N HIS A 199 -4.81 -6.18 -7.23
CA HIS A 199 -6.01 -6.81 -7.78
C HIS A 199 -6.90 -7.52 -6.78
N LEU A 200 -6.34 -8.05 -5.66
CA LEU A 200 -7.09 -8.91 -4.75
C LEU A 200 -7.37 -8.27 -3.38
N CYS A 201 -6.53 -7.36 -2.88
CA CYS A 201 -6.63 -6.87 -1.52
C CYS A 201 -7.85 -5.96 -1.26
N PRO A 202 -8.87 -6.40 -0.50
CA PRO A 202 -10.06 -5.60 -0.18
C PRO A 202 -9.75 -4.43 0.76
N THR A 203 -8.79 -4.59 1.67
CA THR A 203 -8.30 -3.49 2.53
C THR A 203 -7.76 -2.36 1.67
N GLY A 204 -6.98 -2.69 0.62
CA GLY A 204 -6.50 -1.69 -0.35
C GLY A 204 -7.62 -1.00 -1.13
N ALA A 205 -8.70 -1.71 -1.46
CA ALA A 205 -9.89 -1.12 -2.08
C ALA A 205 -10.59 -0.12 -1.15
N LEU A 206 -10.79 -0.49 0.12
CA LEU A 206 -11.43 0.37 1.12
C LEU A 206 -10.61 1.66 1.34
N TYR A 207 -9.30 1.54 1.60
CA TYR A 207 -8.45 2.73 1.78
C TYR A 207 -8.35 3.60 0.52
N GLY A 208 -8.37 2.99 -0.67
CA GLY A 208 -8.43 3.72 -1.94
C GLY A 208 -9.72 4.54 -2.09
N ALA A 209 -10.85 3.98 -1.67
CA ALA A 209 -12.14 4.66 -1.68
C ALA A 209 -12.17 5.81 -0.65
N LEU A 210 -11.79 5.54 0.60
CA LEU A 210 -11.76 6.52 1.69
C LEU A 210 -10.83 7.70 1.39
N GLY A 211 -9.60 7.42 0.97
CA GLY A 211 -8.56 8.42 0.74
C GLY A 211 -8.56 9.05 -0.65
N SER A 212 -9.57 8.84 -1.48
CA SER A 212 -9.60 9.30 -2.89
C SER A 212 -9.44 10.82 -3.05
N LYS A 213 -9.95 11.60 -2.09
CA LYS A 213 -9.87 13.07 -2.04
C LYS A 213 -8.79 13.60 -1.09
N GLY A 214 -7.95 12.75 -0.52
CA GLY A 214 -6.96 13.14 0.48
C GLY A 214 -5.93 14.15 -0.02
N ALA A 215 -5.26 14.76 0.94
CA ALA A 215 -4.38 15.92 0.76
C ALA A 215 -3.09 15.61 -0.02
N LEU A 216 -2.47 14.44 0.25
CA LEU A 216 -1.19 14.07 -0.36
C LEU A 216 -1.38 13.46 -1.74
N VAL A 217 -0.71 14.04 -2.74
CA VAL A 217 -0.73 13.57 -4.13
C VAL A 217 0.69 13.53 -4.70
N VAL A 218 0.90 12.64 -5.64
CA VAL A 218 2.09 12.67 -6.50
C VAL A 218 1.79 13.63 -7.66
N ASP A 219 2.72 14.52 -7.93
CA ASP A 219 2.60 15.56 -8.93
C ASP A 219 3.75 15.42 -9.93
N ALA A 220 3.43 15.45 -11.24
CA ALA A 220 4.38 15.45 -12.34
C ALA A 220 4.56 16.88 -12.91
N THR A 221 4.77 17.86 -12.03
CA THR A 221 4.88 19.29 -12.39
C THR A 221 5.91 19.54 -13.50
N GLU A 222 7.03 18.80 -13.48
CA GLU A 222 8.12 18.92 -14.46
C GLU A 222 7.97 17.91 -15.60
N ARG A 223 6.74 17.57 -16.01
CA ARG A 223 6.50 16.54 -17.05
C ARG A 223 7.15 16.85 -18.40
N GLU A 224 7.44 18.12 -18.70
CA GLU A 224 8.15 18.53 -19.92
C GLU A 224 9.57 18.01 -19.97
N ARG A 225 10.21 17.82 -18.81
CA ARG A 225 11.54 17.24 -18.70
C ARG A 225 11.57 15.72 -18.88
N CYS A 226 10.40 15.08 -19.04
CA CYS A 226 10.28 13.64 -19.13
C CYS A 226 10.91 13.10 -20.42
N THR A 227 11.94 12.28 -20.30
CA THR A 227 12.62 11.60 -21.41
C THR A 227 11.88 10.37 -21.92
N ARG A 228 10.73 10.02 -21.33
CA ARG A 228 9.93 8.80 -21.65
C ARG A 228 10.70 7.50 -21.51
N CYS A 229 11.64 7.42 -20.54
CA CYS A 229 12.43 6.21 -20.27
C CYS A 229 11.58 5.03 -19.75
N MET A 230 10.35 5.28 -19.24
CA MET A 230 9.39 4.29 -18.71
C MET A 230 9.81 3.61 -17.39
N ASP A 231 10.91 3.97 -16.77
CA ASP A 231 11.37 3.37 -15.51
C ASP A 231 10.33 3.48 -14.39
N CYS A 232 9.65 4.63 -14.30
CA CYS A 232 8.58 4.86 -13.33
C CYS A 232 7.41 3.89 -13.49
N PHE A 233 7.08 3.49 -14.73
CA PHE A 233 6.05 2.49 -15.01
C PHE A 233 6.49 1.08 -14.60
N HIS A 234 7.78 0.75 -14.75
CA HIS A 234 8.32 -0.56 -14.41
C HIS A 234 8.40 -0.84 -12.91
N VAL A 235 8.49 0.20 -12.08
CA VAL A 235 8.56 0.05 -10.62
C VAL A 235 7.23 0.35 -9.92
N CYS A 236 6.26 0.90 -10.65
CA CYS A 236 4.96 1.25 -10.08
C CYS A 236 4.07 0.01 -9.96
N PRO A 237 3.51 -0.29 -8.77
CA PRO A 237 2.56 -1.39 -8.62
C PRO A 237 1.23 -1.15 -9.35
N GLU A 238 0.93 0.11 -9.68
CA GLU A 238 -0.28 0.55 -10.37
C GLU A 238 0.10 1.48 -11.54
N PRO A 239 0.78 0.96 -12.59
CA PRO A 239 1.37 1.82 -13.63
C PRO A 239 0.35 2.66 -14.41
N GLN A 240 -0.94 2.25 -14.47
CA GLN A 240 -1.99 3.01 -15.15
C GLN A 240 -2.21 4.39 -14.57
N VAL A 241 -1.96 4.59 -13.26
CA VAL A 241 -2.17 5.89 -12.61
C VAL A 241 -1.21 6.97 -13.11
N LEU A 242 -0.11 6.56 -13.76
CA LEU A 242 0.89 7.46 -14.31
C LEU A 242 0.61 7.85 -15.77
N ARG A 243 -0.31 7.16 -16.45
CA ARG A 243 -0.57 7.39 -17.88
C ARG A 243 -1.09 8.80 -18.16
N ALA A 244 -2.18 9.19 -17.48
CA ALA A 244 -2.79 10.49 -17.68
C ALA A 244 -1.80 11.63 -17.37
N PRO A 245 -1.16 11.72 -16.19
CA PRO A 245 -0.26 12.83 -15.86
C PRO A 245 0.97 12.97 -16.76
N LEU A 246 1.47 11.87 -17.35
CA LEU A 246 2.69 11.88 -18.14
C LEU A 246 2.49 11.87 -19.65
N LEU A 247 1.50 11.12 -20.13
CA LEU A 247 1.35 10.86 -21.56
C LEU A 247 0.30 11.74 -22.24
N ASP A 248 -0.66 12.24 -21.45
CA ASP A 248 -1.70 13.13 -21.94
C ASP A 248 -1.45 14.57 -21.49
N LYS A 249 -1.15 15.44 -22.44
CA LYS A 249 -0.87 16.87 -22.19
C LYS A 249 -2.09 17.66 -21.66
N HIS A 250 -3.28 17.19 -21.95
CA HIS A 250 -4.54 17.85 -21.51
C HIS A 250 -4.97 17.38 -20.12
N SER A 251 -4.41 16.29 -19.62
CA SER A 251 -4.70 15.79 -18.28
C SER A 251 -3.96 16.57 -17.20
N PRO A 252 -4.55 16.64 -15.97
CA PRO A 252 -3.88 17.25 -14.82
C PRO A 252 -2.53 16.61 -14.56
N VAL A 253 -1.53 17.40 -14.18
CA VAL A 253 -0.19 16.91 -13.80
C VAL A 253 -0.20 16.10 -12.51
N GLN A 254 -1.28 16.19 -11.74
CA GLN A 254 -1.48 15.42 -10.52
C GLN A 254 -1.96 14.00 -10.81
N VAL A 255 -1.38 13.04 -10.12
CA VAL A 255 -1.89 11.67 -10.07
C VAL A 255 -3.11 11.67 -9.15
N THR A 256 -4.31 11.88 -9.70
CA THR A 256 -5.57 11.94 -8.93
C THR A 256 -6.22 10.58 -8.72
N ASP A 257 -5.79 9.56 -9.47
CA ASP A 257 -6.34 8.21 -9.39
C ASP A 257 -6.25 7.63 -7.97
N ARG A 258 -7.36 7.07 -7.47
CA ARG A 258 -7.49 6.46 -6.14
C ARG A 258 -6.58 5.25 -5.93
N ASP A 259 -6.09 4.65 -7.00
CA ASP A 259 -5.24 3.47 -6.96
C ASP A 259 -3.77 3.80 -6.65
N CYS A 260 -3.37 5.05 -6.77
CA CYS A 260 -2.03 5.49 -6.38
C CYS A 260 -1.80 5.26 -4.88
N ILE A 261 -0.75 4.51 -4.53
CA ILE A 261 -0.39 4.24 -3.14
C ILE A 261 0.56 5.29 -2.52
N THR A 262 0.86 6.36 -3.24
CA THR A 262 1.74 7.48 -2.81
C THR A 262 3.08 7.00 -2.22
N CYS A 263 3.69 6.00 -2.85
CA CYS A 263 4.87 5.30 -2.34
C CYS A 263 6.21 5.97 -2.68
N GLY A 264 6.23 6.96 -3.59
CA GLY A 264 7.43 7.67 -4.01
C GLY A 264 8.39 6.92 -4.94
N ARG A 265 8.08 5.68 -5.39
CA ARG A 265 8.97 4.92 -6.30
C ARG A 265 9.23 5.64 -7.61
N CYS A 266 8.22 6.27 -8.20
CA CYS A 266 8.36 7.07 -9.41
C CYS A 266 9.34 8.24 -9.23
N ILE A 267 9.44 8.80 -8.00
CA ILE A 267 10.39 9.86 -7.66
C ILE A 267 11.81 9.30 -7.57
N ASP A 268 11.96 8.14 -6.89
CA ASP A 268 13.28 7.51 -6.69
C ASP A 268 13.95 7.16 -8.01
N VAL A 269 13.21 6.58 -8.97
CA VAL A 269 13.77 6.10 -10.25
C VAL A 269 13.81 7.14 -11.36
N CYS A 270 13.20 8.31 -11.18
CA CYS A 270 13.19 9.35 -12.21
C CYS A 270 14.50 10.14 -12.21
N ALA A 271 15.29 10.03 -13.28
CA ALA A 271 16.56 10.77 -13.43
C ALA A 271 16.36 12.29 -13.59
N GLU A 272 15.21 12.72 -14.10
CA GLU A 272 14.90 14.12 -14.43
C GLU A 272 14.09 14.86 -13.36
N ASP A 273 13.87 14.26 -12.18
CA ASP A 273 13.09 14.82 -11.06
C ASP A 273 11.68 15.32 -11.45
N VAL A 274 11.05 14.61 -12.39
CA VAL A 274 9.69 14.95 -12.91
C VAL A 274 8.64 14.95 -11.81
N PHE A 275 8.77 14.04 -10.83
CA PHE A 275 7.75 13.80 -9.81
C PHE A 275 8.13 14.36 -8.44
N LYS A 276 7.11 14.83 -7.70
CA LYS A 276 7.21 15.17 -6.28
C LYS A 276 5.93 14.81 -5.53
N ILE A 277 6.01 14.58 -4.22
CA ILE A 277 4.84 14.50 -3.35
C ILE A 277 4.53 15.91 -2.89
N THR A 278 3.27 16.32 -3.06
CA THR A 278 2.79 17.66 -2.71
C THR A 278 1.39 17.60 -2.12
N LEU A 279 0.93 18.72 -1.59
CA LEU A 279 -0.45 18.88 -1.19
C LEU A 279 -1.31 19.22 -2.40
N ARG A 280 -2.48 18.59 -2.49
CA ARG A 280 -3.42 18.73 -3.63
C ARG A 280 -3.70 20.19 -4.01
N TRP A 281 -3.88 21.06 -3.04
CA TRP A 281 -4.19 22.47 -3.24
C TRP A 281 -2.99 23.39 -3.56
N LYS A 282 -1.77 22.91 -3.37
CA LYS A 282 -0.55 23.69 -3.68
C LYS A 282 -0.12 23.58 -5.14
N SER A 283 -0.60 22.59 -5.87
CA SER A 283 -0.20 22.32 -7.26
C SER A 283 -0.89 23.21 -8.27
N GLY A 284 -2.04 23.80 -7.96
CA GLY A 284 -2.78 24.72 -8.85
C GLY A 284 -2.20 26.14 -8.98
N ALA A 285 -1.11 26.45 -8.28
CA ALA A 285 -0.57 27.83 -8.20
C ALA A 285 0.52 28.14 -9.27
N LYS A 286 0.75 27.25 -10.22
CA LYS A 286 1.66 27.48 -11.35
C LYS A 286 0.97 27.05 -12.64
N SER A 287 -0.01 27.81 -13.08
CA SER A 287 -0.46 27.89 -14.47
C SER A 287 0.08 29.14 -15.11
#